data_b354f8fde641061b0426842548550513
#
_entry.id   b354f8fde641061b0426842548550513
#
_cell.length_a   1.000
_cell.length_b   1.000
_cell.length_c   1.000
_cell.angle_alpha   90.00
_cell.angle_beta   90.00
_cell.angle_gamma   90.00
#
_symmetry.space_group_name_H-M   'P 1'
#
loop_
_entity.id
_entity.type
_entity.pdbx_description
1 polymer ?
#
loop_
_entity_poly.entity_id
_entity_poly.type
_entity_poly.pdbx_seq_one_letter_code
_entity_poly.pdbx_strand_id
1 'polypeptide(L)'
;MAAFSTCAAVIMSQTRISLIVAMDRKRGIGIANQLPWKLPEDLAHFKRTTTGHAIIMGRKTFDSIGRPLPGRHSIVVTRNPDWRHEGTQVAATPEQACALARHEQEAFIIGGAEIFEQTIALADRMIVTEIDAEFDCDTFFPQVDQASWQETGRESLHSAASGLDYAIVTYDRVR
;
A
#
# COMPACT_ATOMS: atom_id res chain seq x y z
N MET A 1 11.46 -1.92 -44.75
CA MET A 1 10.05 -2.18 -44.77
C MET A 1 9.45 -2.94 -43.60
N ALA A 2 10.09 -3.16 -42.55
CA ALA A 2 9.55 -4.02 -41.51
C ALA A 2 9.72 -3.48 -40.09
N ALA A 3 9.65 -2.18 -39.99
CA ALA A 3 9.91 -1.54 -38.70
C ALA A 3 8.66 -1.47 -37.77
N PHE A 4 7.59 -2.14 -38.14
CA PHE A 4 6.34 -1.98 -37.39
C PHE A 4 6.21 -2.88 -36.16
N SER A 5 7.07 -3.85 -36.08
CA SER A 5 7.02 -4.84 -34.99
C SER A 5 7.48 -4.28 -33.65
N THR A 6 8.23 -3.20 -33.69
CA THR A 6 8.85 -2.65 -32.50
C THR A 6 7.92 -1.77 -31.67
N CYS A 7 6.88 -1.22 -32.27
CA CYS A 7 5.94 -0.38 -31.53
C CYS A 7 5.06 -1.18 -30.58
N ALA A 8 4.74 -2.41 -30.93
CA ALA A 8 3.93 -3.26 -30.06
C ALA A 8 4.69 -3.72 -28.81
N ALA A 9 5.99 -3.84 -28.93
CA ALA A 9 6.84 -4.26 -27.81
C ALA A 9 7.08 -3.12 -26.80
N VAL A 10 6.84 -1.90 -27.22
CA VAL A 10 7.02 -0.71 -26.35
C VAL A 10 5.81 -0.42 -25.50
N ILE A 11 4.68 -1.07 -25.76
CA ILE A 11 3.54 -1.00 -24.86
C ILE A 11 3.85 -1.89 -23.66
N MET A 12 4.85 -1.51 -22.93
CA MET A 12 5.12 -2.10 -21.63
C MET A 12 3.94 -1.78 -20.73
N SER A 13 3.35 -2.80 -20.11
CA SER A 13 2.37 -2.59 -19.08
C SER A 13 2.97 -1.65 -18.04
N GLN A 14 2.29 -0.56 -17.76
CA GLN A 14 2.71 0.34 -16.69
C GLN A 14 2.66 -0.40 -15.37
N THR A 15 3.55 -0.04 -14.45
CA THR A 15 3.51 -0.53 -13.09
C THR A 15 2.15 -0.24 -12.49
N ARG A 16 1.50 -1.27 -11.96
CA ARG A 16 0.27 -1.06 -11.20
C ARG A 16 0.62 -0.52 -9.83
N ILE A 17 0.04 0.62 -9.48
CA ILE A 17 0.18 1.22 -8.16
C ILE A 17 -1.01 0.80 -7.32
N SER A 18 -0.73 0.06 -6.25
CA SER A 18 -1.75 -0.46 -5.35
C SER A 18 -1.55 0.09 -3.96
N LEU A 19 -2.63 0.52 -3.31
CA LEU A 19 -2.61 0.79 -1.88
C LEU A 19 -2.92 -0.51 -1.15
N ILE A 20 -2.22 -0.78 -0.07
CA ILE A 20 -2.53 -1.91 0.82
C ILE A 20 -2.65 -1.39 2.25
N VAL A 21 -3.77 -1.67 2.90
CA VAL A 21 -4.10 -1.08 4.20
C VAL A 21 -5.08 -1.97 4.95
N ALA A 22 -4.95 -2.00 6.27
CA ALA A 22 -5.97 -2.54 7.17
C ALA A 22 -6.63 -1.37 7.90
N MET A 23 -7.94 -1.40 8.04
CA MET A 23 -8.69 -0.34 8.72
C MET A 23 -9.88 -0.91 9.50
N ASP A 24 -10.27 -0.19 10.56
CA ASP A 24 -11.48 -0.52 11.31
C ASP A 24 -12.73 0.05 10.62
N ARG A 25 -13.90 -0.12 11.24
CA ARG A 25 -15.18 0.36 10.68
C ARG A 25 -15.22 1.87 10.45
N LYS A 26 -14.44 2.64 11.18
CA LYS A 26 -14.37 4.10 11.06
C LYS A 26 -13.19 4.55 10.20
N ARG A 27 -12.58 3.64 9.46
CA ARG A 27 -11.37 3.87 8.64
C ARG A 27 -10.15 4.20 9.48
N GLY A 28 -10.13 3.84 10.76
CA GLY A 28 -8.96 3.97 11.62
C GLY A 28 -7.86 3.02 11.19
N ILE A 29 -6.64 3.51 11.09
CA ILE A 29 -5.49 2.74 10.63
C ILE A 29 -4.34 2.69 11.64
N GLY A 30 -4.45 3.42 12.74
CA GLY A 30 -3.42 3.38 13.76
C GLY A 30 -3.67 4.31 14.93
N ILE A 31 -2.90 4.09 15.98
CA ILE A 31 -2.81 4.96 17.14
C ILE A 31 -1.37 4.95 17.65
N ALA A 32 -0.82 6.11 17.95
CA ALA A 32 0.56 6.27 18.44
C ALA A 32 1.58 5.53 17.54
N ASN A 33 1.41 5.62 16.22
CA ASN A 33 2.24 4.97 15.20
C ASN A 33 2.23 3.43 15.28
N GLN A 34 1.20 2.83 15.88
CA GLN A 34 1.04 1.38 16.01
C GLN A 34 -0.35 0.96 15.58
N LEU A 35 -0.49 -0.32 15.28
CA LEU A 35 -1.80 -0.93 15.00
C LEU A 35 -2.49 -1.24 16.32
N PRO A 36 -3.75 -0.81 16.52
CA PRO A 36 -4.49 -1.06 17.77
C PRO A 36 -5.01 -2.49 17.89
N TRP A 37 -4.96 -3.27 16.80
CA TRP A 37 -5.41 -4.65 16.77
C TRP A 37 -4.24 -5.61 16.60
N LYS A 38 -4.48 -6.87 16.93
CA LYS A 38 -3.59 -7.98 16.61
C LYS A 38 -4.29 -8.87 15.60
N LEU A 39 -3.73 -8.95 14.40
CA LEU A 39 -4.29 -9.73 13.32
C LEU A 39 -3.15 -10.41 12.56
N PRO A 40 -2.58 -11.49 13.14
CA PRO A 40 -1.42 -12.15 12.55
C PRO A 40 -1.68 -12.68 11.14
N GLU A 41 -2.91 -13.10 10.88
CA GLU A 41 -3.32 -13.57 9.56
C GLU A 41 -3.23 -12.47 8.51
N ASP A 42 -3.50 -11.22 8.90
CA ASP A 42 -3.37 -10.08 8.00
C ASP A 42 -1.91 -9.71 7.75
N LEU A 43 -1.06 -9.81 8.76
CA LEU A 43 0.39 -9.64 8.58
C LEU A 43 0.95 -10.68 7.62
N ALA A 44 0.48 -11.92 7.70
CA ALA A 44 0.87 -12.97 6.76
C ALA A 44 0.37 -12.67 5.34
N HIS A 45 -0.85 -12.17 5.22
CA HIS A 45 -1.41 -11.71 3.94
C HIS A 45 -0.58 -10.58 3.34
N PHE A 46 -0.24 -9.58 4.14
CA PHE A 46 0.61 -8.46 3.72
C PHE A 46 1.96 -8.96 3.18
N LYS A 47 2.58 -9.87 3.92
CA LYS A 47 3.86 -10.45 3.51
C LYS A 47 3.75 -11.18 2.17
N ARG A 48 2.74 -12.05 2.01
CA ARG A 48 2.54 -12.79 0.76
C ARG A 48 2.29 -11.87 -0.42
N THR A 49 1.52 -10.81 -0.19
CA THR A 49 1.11 -9.88 -1.25
C THR A 49 2.27 -9.01 -1.71
N THR A 50 3.09 -8.54 -0.78
CA THR A 50 4.14 -7.56 -1.10
C THR A 50 5.50 -8.17 -1.43
N THR A 51 5.77 -9.42 -1.05
CA THR A 51 7.06 -10.05 -1.30
C THR A 51 7.36 -10.12 -2.81
N GLY A 52 8.56 -9.71 -3.19
CA GLY A 52 8.97 -9.63 -4.59
C GLY A 52 8.63 -8.31 -5.27
N HIS A 53 8.05 -7.36 -4.56
CA HIS A 53 7.61 -6.09 -5.11
C HIS A 53 8.22 -4.90 -4.36
N ALA A 54 8.08 -3.71 -4.95
CA ALA A 54 8.41 -2.47 -4.26
C ALA A 54 7.32 -2.14 -3.24
N ILE A 55 7.76 -1.62 -2.10
CA ILE A 55 6.87 -1.03 -1.09
C ILE A 55 7.27 0.42 -0.88
N ILE A 56 6.28 1.31 -0.94
CA ILE A 56 6.46 2.75 -0.81
C ILE A 56 5.81 3.20 0.50
N MET A 57 6.54 3.96 1.29
CA MET A 57 6.09 4.38 2.60
C MET A 57 6.63 5.74 2.98
N GLY A 58 5.97 6.40 3.92
CA GLY A 58 6.53 7.57 4.57
C GLY A 58 7.60 7.20 5.59
N ARG A 59 8.44 8.16 5.95
CA ARG A 59 9.55 7.94 6.90
C ARG A 59 9.06 7.44 8.25
N LYS A 60 7.95 7.99 8.77
CA LYS A 60 7.43 7.56 10.08
C LYS A 60 6.99 6.09 10.07
N THR A 61 6.43 5.63 8.96
CA THR A 61 6.08 4.22 8.78
C THR A 61 7.34 3.36 8.78
N PHE A 62 8.38 3.80 8.08
CA PHE A 62 9.66 3.10 8.11
C PHE A 62 10.24 3.04 9.52
N ASP A 63 10.22 4.15 10.24
CA ASP A 63 10.73 4.19 11.63
C ASP A 63 9.96 3.22 12.54
N SER A 64 8.66 3.09 12.32
CA SER A 64 7.82 2.15 13.07
C SER A 64 8.17 0.69 12.77
N ILE A 65 8.47 0.38 11.51
CA ILE A 65 8.91 -0.97 11.11
C ILE A 65 10.34 -1.22 11.60
N GLY A 66 11.20 -0.22 11.54
CA GLY A 66 12.55 -0.22 12.09
C GLY A 66 13.64 -0.81 11.20
N ARG A 67 13.26 -1.44 10.08
CA ARG A 67 14.22 -2.08 9.16
C ARG A 67 13.59 -2.27 7.78
N PRO A 68 14.40 -2.42 6.71
CA PRO A 68 13.87 -2.87 5.44
C PRO A 68 13.27 -4.27 5.56
N LEU A 69 12.12 -4.47 4.96
CA LEU A 69 11.45 -5.77 4.98
C LEU A 69 12.12 -6.71 3.96
N PRO A 70 12.45 -7.95 4.34
CA PRO A 70 13.13 -8.88 3.45
C PRO A 70 12.30 -9.19 2.20
N GLY A 71 12.98 -9.32 1.06
CA GLY A 71 12.33 -9.69 -0.20
C GLY A 71 11.52 -8.60 -0.84
N ARG A 72 11.62 -7.37 -0.37
CA ARG A 72 10.91 -6.22 -0.90
C ARG A 72 11.85 -5.07 -1.14
N HIS A 73 11.55 -4.27 -2.15
CA HIS A 73 12.30 -3.08 -2.48
C HIS A 73 11.68 -1.89 -1.74
N SER A 74 12.33 -1.45 -0.68
CA SER A 74 11.80 -0.37 0.19
C SER A 74 12.14 1.01 -0.38
N ILE A 75 11.11 1.81 -0.61
CA ILE A 75 11.22 3.20 -1.06
C ILE A 75 10.58 4.07 0.00
N VAL A 76 11.34 4.99 0.59
CA VAL A 76 10.89 5.86 1.67
C VAL A 76 10.76 7.28 1.17
N VAL A 77 9.58 7.86 1.36
CA VAL A 77 9.29 9.24 0.99
C VAL A 77 9.56 10.13 2.19
N THR A 78 10.44 11.10 2.02
CA THR A 78 10.77 12.08 3.07
C THR A 78 11.18 13.40 2.44
N ARG A 79 10.83 14.52 3.09
CA ARG A 79 11.28 15.86 2.70
C ARG A 79 12.69 16.17 3.20
N ASN A 80 13.22 15.32 4.10
CA ASN A 80 14.57 15.52 4.63
C ASN A 80 15.61 14.99 3.62
N PRO A 81 16.38 15.85 2.93
CA PRO A 81 17.32 15.40 1.91
C PRO A 81 18.51 14.63 2.50
N ASP A 82 18.72 14.72 3.80
CA ASP A 82 19.83 14.07 4.48
C ASP A 82 19.48 12.72 5.06
N TRP A 83 18.18 12.35 5.02
CA TRP A 83 17.75 11.07 5.56
C TRP A 83 18.25 9.92 4.68
N ARG A 84 18.85 8.94 5.30
CA ARG A 84 19.35 7.72 4.65
C ARG A 84 19.16 6.53 5.57
N HIS A 85 18.94 5.39 4.97
CA HIS A 85 19.01 4.12 5.68
C HIS A 85 19.47 3.04 4.70
N GLU A 86 20.43 2.21 5.15
CA GLU A 86 20.92 1.10 4.35
C GLU A 86 19.78 0.18 3.94
N GLY A 87 19.77 -0.24 2.68
CA GLY A 87 18.75 -1.12 2.14
C GLY A 87 17.47 -0.42 1.67
N THR A 88 17.47 0.92 1.65
CA THR A 88 16.33 1.69 1.16
C THR A 88 16.72 2.64 0.04
N GLN A 89 15.75 2.95 -0.83
CA GLN A 89 15.82 4.12 -1.70
C GLN A 89 15.01 5.25 -1.08
N VAL A 90 15.41 6.48 -1.36
CA VAL A 90 14.77 7.67 -0.82
C VAL A 90 14.17 8.47 -1.97
N ALA A 91 12.94 8.93 -1.78
CA ALA A 91 12.23 9.80 -2.70
C ALA A 91 11.77 11.06 -1.95
N ALA A 92 11.83 12.21 -2.63
CA ALA A 92 11.37 13.46 -2.04
C ALA A 92 9.85 13.62 -2.13
N THR A 93 9.21 12.96 -3.10
CA THR A 93 7.76 13.03 -3.32
C THR A 93 7.21 11.63 -3.61
N PRO A 94 5.90 11.44 -3.39
CA PRO A 94 5.25 10.17 -3.77
C PRO A 94 5.36 9.86 -5.26
N GLU A 95 5.28 10.88 -6.12
CA GLU A 95 5.42 10.73 -7.57
C GLU A 95 6.81 10.20 -7.93
N GLN A 96 7.84 10.73 -7.28
CA GLN A 96 9.21 10.25 -7.47
C GLN A 96 9.36 8.82 -7.00
N ALA A 97 8.72 8.45 -5.90
CA ALA A 97 8.73 7.07 -5.41
C ALA A 97 8.10 6.12 -6.42
N CYS A 98 6.97 6.49 -6.99
CA CYS A 98 6.33 5.69 -8.04
C CYS A 98 7.23 5.56 -9.27
N ALA A 99 7.93 6.62 -9.65
CA ALA A 99 8.87 6.60 -10.77
C ALA A 99 10.05 5.65 -10.50
N LEU A 100 10.52 5.56 -9.28
CA LEU A 100 11.59 4.63 -8.89
C LEU A 100 11.14 3.16 -9.00
N ALA A 101 9.84 2.90 -8.90
CA ALA A 101 9.28 1.55 -8.98
C ALA A 101 8.79 1.18 -10.38
N ARG A 102 8.93 2.04 -11.37
CA ARG A 102 8.31 1.87 -12.71
C ARG A 102 8.80 0.65 -13.50
N HIS A 103 9.88 0.03 -13.09
CA HIS A 103 10.41 -1.19 -13.71
C HIS A 103 9.78 -2.45 -13.15
N GLU A 104 8.95 -2.35 -12.13
CA GLU A 104 8.27 -3.47 -11.51
C GLU A 104 6.83 -3.58 -12.02
N GLN A 105 6.26 -4.78 -11.95
CA GLN A 105 4.89 -5.02 -12.37
C GLN A 105 3.89 -4.34 -11.44
N GLU A 106 4.19 -4.33 -10.15
CA GLU A 106 3.32 -3.76 -9.13
C GLU A 106 4.15 -3.15 -8.01
N ALA A 107 3.73 -2.01 -7.52
CA ALA A 107 4.29 -1.36 -6.35
C ALA A 107 3.17 -1.10 -5.34
N PHE A 108 3.45 -1.35 -4.06
CA PHE A 108 2.47 -1.22 -3.00
C PHE A 108 2.79 -0.01 -2.14
N ILE A 109 1.81 0.85 -1.95
CA ILE A 109 1.88 1.97 -1.03
C ILE A 109 1.32 1.48 0.30
N ILE A 110 2.15 1.49 1.33
CA ILE A 110 1.83 0.85 2.61
C ILE A 110 1.54 1.82 3.75
N GLY A 111 1.61 3.11 3.51
CA GLY A 111 1.22 4.13 4.47
C GLY A 111 2.33 5.13 4.79
N GLY A 112 2.14 6.03 5.74
CA GLY A 112 0.89 6.19 6.52
C GLY A 112 -0.19 7.02 5.86
N ALA A 113 -1.03 7.60 6.71
CA ALA A 113 -2.23 8.32 6.27
C ALA A 113 -1.90 9.45 5.31
N GLU A 114 -0.87 10.22 5.57
CA GLU A 114 -0.45 11.33 4.70
C GLU A 114 -0.04 10.82 3.32
N ILE A 115 0.70 9.73 3.27
CA ILE A 115 1.10 9.12 2.00
C ILE A 115 -0.10 8.54 1.26
N PHE A 116 -1.03 7.90 1.95
CA PHE A 116 -2.27 7.43 1.33
C PHE A 116 -3.06 8.59 0.72
N GLU A 117 -3.20 9.69 1.46
CA GLU A 117 -3.93 10.87 0.99
C GLU A 117 -3.30 11.45 -0.27
N GLN A 118 -1.97 11.51 -0.32
CA GLN A 118 -1.24 12.05 -1.47
C GLN A 118 -1.22 11.11 -2.67
N THR A 119 -1.44 9.82 -2.48
CA THR A 119 -1.26 8.81 -3.54
C THR A 119 -2.55 8.17 -4.02
N ILE A 120 -3.66 8.41 -3.34
CA ILE A 120 -4.92 7.77 -3.72
C ILE A 120 -5.34 8.14 -5.14
N ALA A 121 -5.02 9.35 -5.60
CA ALA A 121 -5.29 9.78 -6.97
C ALA A 121 -4.39 9.10 -8.01
N LEU A 122 -3.25 8.56 -7.59
CA LEU A 122 -2.29 7.88 -8.45
C LEU A 122 -2.52 6.36 -8.51
N ALA A 123 -3.29 5.82 -7.57
CA ALA A 123 -3.43 4.39 -7.41
C ALA A 123 -4.40 3.79 -8.41
N ASP A 124 -4.09 2.58 -8.86
CA ASP A 124 -4.93 1.78 -9.76
C ASP A 124 -5.80 0.80 -8.99
N ARG A 125 -5.36 0.41 -7.82
CA ARG A 125 -6.01 -0.62 -6.99
C ARG A 125 -5.84 -0.31 -5.52
N MET A 126 -6.83 -0.70 -4.72
CA MET A 126 -6.72 -0.74 -3.26
C MET A 126 -6.99 -2.17 -2.79
N ILE A 127 -6.14 -2.68 -1.93
CA ILE A 127 -6.34 -3.94 -1.22
C ILE A 127 -6.55 -3.58 0.24
N VAL A 128 -7.78 -3.73 0.72
CA VAL A 128 -8.20 -3.23 2.02
C VAL A 128 -8.61 -4.41 2.90
N THR A 129 -7.98 -4.52 4.05
CA THR A 129 -8.46 -5.41 5.11
C THR A 129 -9.46 -4.62 5.94
N GLU A 130 -10.74 -4.92 5.77
CA GLU A 130 -11.83 -4.29 6.50
C GLU A 130 -12.11 -5.09 7.77
N ILE A 131 -11.76 -4.52 8.92
CA ILE A 131 -11.94 -5.18 10.21
C ILE A 131 -13.30 -4.81 10.76
N ASP A 132 -14.10 -5.82 11.11
CA ASP A 132 -15.46 -5.64 11.63
C ASP A 132 -15.43 -5.34 13.12
N ALA A 133 -14.80 -4.23 13.48
CA ALA A 133 -14.68 -3.72 14.85
C ALA A 133 -14.31 -2.25 14.82
N GLU A 134 -14.42 -1.60 15.95
CA GLU A 134 -14.01 -0.21 16.15
C GLU A 134 -12.91 -0.16 17.22
N PHE A 135 -11.89 0.64 16.96
CA PHE A 135 -10.76 0.85 17.86
C PHE A 135 -10.57 2.33 18.09
N ASP A 136 -9.84 2.67 19.16
CA ASP A 136 -9.39 4.04 19.37
C ASP A 136 -8.23 4.31 18.42
N CYS A 137 -8.49 5.09 17.37
CA CYS A 137 -7.48 5.46 16.40
C CYS A 137 -7.29 6.98 16.40
N ASP A 138 -6.05 7.41 16.17
CA ASP A 138 -5.72 8.82 15.95
C ASP A 138 -5.39 9.09 14.48
N THR A 139 -5.29 8.05 13.68
CA THR A 139 -4.89 8.13 12.27
C THR A 139 -5.90 7.36 11.44
N PHE A 140 -6.32 7.95 10.32
CA PHE A 140 -7.41 7.42 9.51
C PHE A 140 -7.03 7.37 8.03
N PHE A 141 -7.59 6.37 7.34
CA PHE A 141 -7.52 6.31 5.89
C PHE A 141 -8.38 7.43 5.30
N PRO A 142 -7.94 8.08 4.20
CA PRO A 142 -8.71 9.17 3.60
C PRO A 142 -10.06 8.70 3.09
N GLN A 143 -11.01 9.64 3.02
CA GLN A 143 -12.28 9.38 2.38
C GLN A 143 -12.09 9.12 0.89
N VAL A 144 -12.80 8.12 0.40
CA VAL A 144 -12.68 7.65 -0.97
C VAL A 144 -13.91 8.08 -1.74
N ASP A 145 -13.71 8.63 -2.94
CA ASP A 145 -14.81 8.84 -3.88
C ASP A 145 -15.28 7.48 -4.40
N GLN A 146 -16.42 7.03 -3.91
CA GLN A 146 -16.95 5.71 -4.26
C GLN A 146 -17.25 5.56 -5.75
N ALA A 147 -17.50 6.66 -6.44
CA ALA A 147 -17.71 6.62 -7.89
C ALA A 147 -16.42 6.30 -8.66
N SER A 148 -15.26 6.52 -8.06
CA SER A 148 -13.95 6.26 -8.67
C SER A 148 -13.46 4.83 -8.47
N TRP A 149 -14.11 4.06 -7.61
CA TRP A 149 -13.64 2.74 -7.22
C TRP A 149 -14.75 1.69 -7.30
N GLN A 150 -14.40 0.51 -7.80
CA GLN A 150 -15.32 -0.63 -7.89
C GLN A 150 -14.77 -1.80 -7.10
N GLU A 151 -15.59 -2.37 -6.22
CA GLU A 151 -15.22 -3.61 -5.54
C GLU A 151 -15.19 -4.74 -6.55
N THR A 152 -14.03 -5.38 -6.71
CA THR A 152 -13.82 -6.46 -7.66
C THR A 152 -13.54 -7.81 -7.00
N GLY A 153 -13.33 -7.83 -5.69
CA GLY A 153 -13.13 -9.06 -4.95
C GLY A 153 -13.37 -8.85 -3.47
N ARG A 154 -13.89 -9.87 -2.80
CA ARG A 154 -14.12 -9.84 -1.35
C ARG A 154 -13.97 -11.25 -0.79
N GLU A 155 -13.15 -11.39 0.23
CA GLU A 155 -12.99 -12.62 0.98
C GLU A 155 -13.25 -12.33 2.45
N SER A 156 -14.30 -12.94 3.00
CA SER A 156 -14.65 -12.78 4.42
C SER A 156 -13.96 -13.86 5.24
N LEU A 157 -13.32 -13.45 6.32
CA LEU A 157 -12.45 -14.29 7.13
C LEU A 157 -12.70 -14.06 8.62
N HIS A 158 -12.25 -14.99 9.43
CA HIS A 158 -12.30 -14.91 10.88
C HIS A 158 -10.90 -15.20 11.44
N SER A 159 -10.44 -14.35 12.34
CA SER A 159 -9.15 -14.57 12.99
C SER A 159 -9.32 -15.48 14.21
N ALA A 160 -8.76 -16.67 14.15
CA ALA A 160 -8.73 -17.56 15.30
C ALA A 160 -7.86 -16.99 16.43
N ALA A 161 -6.82 -16.21 16.08
CA ALA A 161 -5.88 -15.66 17.05
C ALA A 161 -6.50 -14.52 17.86
N SER A 162 -7.32 -13.65 17.26
CA SER A 162 -7.87 -12.47 17.92
C SER A 162 -9.39 -12.49 18.08
N GLY A 163 -10.09 -13.41 17.42
CA GLY A 163 -11.54 -13.45 17.43
C GLY A 163 -12.22 -12.40 16.55
N LEU A 164 -11.44 -11.66 15.76
CA LEU A 164 -11.97 -10.62 14.89
C LEU A 164 -12.47 -11.19 13.57
N ASP A 165 -13.62 -10.68 13.13
CA ASP A 165 -14.07 -10.88 11.76
C ASP A 165 -13.51 -9.77 10.88
N TYR A 166 -13.09 -10.14 9.67
CA TYR A 166 -12.54 -9.17 8.73
C TYR A 166 -12.75 -9.66 7.30
N ALA A 167 -12.59 -8.76 6.36
CA ALA A 167 -12.65 -9.10 4.94
C ALA A 167 -11.47 -8.48 4.21
N ILE A 168 -10.90 -9.22 3.28
CA ILE A 168 -9.91 -8.67 2.36
C ILE A 168 -10.66 -8.31 1.09
N VAL A 169 -10.68 -7.02 0.78
CA VAL A 169 -11.46 -6.45 -0.30
C VAL A 169 -10.56 -5.79 -1.32
N THR A 170 -10.74 -6.12 -2.58
CA THR A 170 -10.04 -5.49 -3.67
C THR A 170 -10.96 -4.48 -4.34
N TYR A 171 -10.47 -3.26 -4.48
CA TYR A 171 -11.14 -2.20 -5.23
C TYR A 171 -10.26 -1.82 -6.41
N ASP A 172 -10.83 -1.81 -7.59
CA ASP A 172 -10.13 -1.33 -8.79
C ASP A 172 -10.70 0.01 -9.23
N ARG A 173 -9.83 0.86 -9.75
CA ARG A 173 -10.25 2.18 -10.23
C ARG A 173 -11.17 2.04 -11.43
N VAL A 174 -12.25 2.76 -11.39
CA VAL A 174 -13.19 2.89 -12.53
C VAL A 174 -12.56 3.81 -13.57
N ARG A 175 -12.53 3.34 -14.82
CA ARG A 175 -11.94 4.07 -15.95
C ARG A 175 -12.98 4.33 -17.06
#